data_9cc7fa380b66b0ab055a2978aef3ff90
#
_entry.id   9cc7fa380b66b0ab055a2978aef3ff90
#
_cell.length_a   1.000
_cell.length_b   1.000
_cell.length_c   1.000
_cell.angle_alpha   90.00
_cell.angle_beta   90.00
_cell.angle_gamma   90.00
#
_symmetry.space_group_name_H-M   'P 1'
#
loop_
_entity.id
_entity.type
_entity.pdbx_description
1 polymer ?
#
loop_
_entity_poly.entity_id
_entity_poly.type
_entity_poly.pdbx_seq_one_letter_code
_entity_poly.pdbx_strand_id
1 'polypeptide(L)'
;MKKSISKKYLFFILLVTFLASNFFSQISANAGIGTLNGFGVEKTFYGINLGLEYPRSDKNTLFGRIAYYIPRKNKDSMEEYLNPIPPSTLPLILRNYTISTGYLTIEGGTRFYLINGYDNGFSVYGGSTVLLCINNINKKFGDWNYDSDESDYEKVDDSKGTILNLGVGLQGGLKYSIPSIGSIFCDLGGSYLIIRQASNNIVNLSTNYPFNSALLFTFNLGFRKDFY
;
A
#
# COMPACT_ATOMS: atom_id res chain seq x y z
N MET A 1 -24.96 0.32 -34.68
CA MET A 1 -25.05 -0.75 -33.66
C MET A 1 -25.32 -0.11 -32.29
N LYS A 2 -26.54 -0.17 -31.75
CA LYS A 2 -26.88 0.26 -30.39
C LYS A 2 -26.48 -0.86 -29.41
N LYS A 3 -25.41 -0.67 -28.64
CA LYS A 3 -25.07 -1.58 -27.54
C LYS A 3 -26.14 -1.43 -26.44
N SER A 4 -27.00 -2.42 -26.30
CA SER A 4 -27.95 -2.53 -25.21
C SER A 4 -27.16 -2.69 -23.90
N ILE A 5 -27.28 -1.73 -23.00
CA ILE A 5 -26.72 -1.83 -21.64
C ILE A 5 -27.44 -3.00 -20.97
N SER A 6 -26.69 -4.00 -20.52
CA SER A 6 -27.24 -5.17 -19.85
C SER A 6 -28.07 -4.72 -18.63
N LYS A 7 -29.26 -5.28 -18.44
CA LYS A 7 -30.15 -5.00 -17.28
C LYS A 7 -29.43 -5.13 -15.92
N LYS A 8 -28.39 -5.97 -15.85
CA LYS A 8 -27.54 -6.14 -14.68
C LYS A 8 -26.73 -4.88 -14.33
N TYR A 9 -26.17 -4.20 -15.35
CA TYR A 9 -25.43 -2.94 -15.13
C TYR A 9 -26.36 -1.80 -14.78
N LEU A 10 -27.55 -1.76 -15.38
CA LEU A 10 -28.55 -0.76 -15.03
C LEU A 10 -29.01 -0.91 -13.58
N PHE A 11 -29.25 -2.15 -13.13
CA PHE A 11 -29.61 -2.45 -11.74
C PHE A 11 -28.50 -2.08 -10.77
N PHE A 12 -27.24 -2.37 -11.12
CA PHE A 12 -26.07 -2.03 -10.31
C PHE A 12 -25.89 -0.50 -10.20
N ILE A 13 -26.03 0.22 -11.31
CA ILE A 13 -25.97 1.70 -11.32
C ILE A 13 -27.12 2.28 -10.49
N LEU A 14 -28.33 1.74 -10.60
CA LEU A 14 -29.51 2.18 -9.83
C LEU A 14 -29.35 1.87 -8.33
N LEU A 15 -28.77 0.73 -7.98
CA LEU A 15 -28.45 0.36 -6.60
C LEU A 15 -27.38 1.30 -6.02
N VAL A 16 -26.33 1.60 -6.78
CA VAL A 16 -25.26 2.52 -6.36
C VAL A 16 -25.80 3.94 -6.21
N THR A 17 -26.64 4.42 -7.14
CA THR A 17 -27.26 5.76 -7.04
C THR A 17 -28.26 5.85 -5.90
N PHE A 18 -29.05 4.80 -5.64
CA PHE A 18 -29.99 4.76 -4.53
C PHE A 18 -29.29 4.70 -3.16
N LEU A 19 -28.20 3.92 -3.06
CA LEU A 19 -27.34 3.92 -1.87
C LEU A 19 -26.66 5.28 -1.71
N ALA A 20 -26.20 5.89 -2.77
CA ALA A 20 -25.58 7.21 -2.75
C ALA A 20 -26.54 8.31 -2.27
N SER A 21 -27.79 8.33 -2.72
CA SER A 21 -28.75 9.41 -2.40
C SER A 21 -29.12 9.51 -0.91
N ASN A 22 -29.03 8.41 -0.15
CA ASN A 22 -29.31 8.40 1.28
C ASN A 22 -28.05 8.66 2.16
N PHE A 23 -26.85 8.69 1.55
CA PHE A 23 -25.59 8.82 2.28
C PHE A 23 -24.95 10.21 2.22
N PHE A 24 -25.48 11.13 1.40
CA PHE A 24 -24.82 12.40 1.12
C PHE A 24 -25.00 13.49 2.18
N SER A 25 -25.67 13.22 3.31
CA SER A 25 -25.91 14.32 4.25
C SER A 25 -24.71 14.73 5.11
N GLN A 26 -23.65 13.91 5.21
CA GLN A 26 -22.45 14.27 5.99
C GLN A 26 -21.26 13.36 5.60
N ILE A 27 -20.65 13.57 4.45
CA ILE A 27 -19.43 12.86 4.07
C ILE A 27 -18.26 13.81 4.13
N SER A 28 -17.14 13.34 4.66
CA SER A 28 -15.88 14.08 4.61
C SER A 28 -14.93 13.42 3.63
N ALA A 29 -14.24 14.23 2.86
CA ALA A 29 -13.10 13.78 2.08
C ALA A 29 -11.79 14.22 2.75
N ASN A 30 -10.80 13.37 2.74
CA ASN A 30 -9.49 13.69 3.27
C ASN A 30 -8.39 13.41 2.24
N ALA A 31 -7.34 14.22 2.32
CA ALA A 31 -6.12 14.06 1.54
C ALA A 31 -4.91 14.35 2.42
N GLY A 32 -3.81 13.63 2.19
CA GLY A 32 -2.63 13.81 3.01
C GLY A 32 -1.40 13.12 2.46
N ILE A 33 -0.35 13.22 3.24
CA ILE A 33 0.90 12.50 3.05
C ILE A 33 1.03 11.44 4.14
N GLY A 34 1.77 10.38 3.86
CA GLY A 34 1.96 9.32 4.83
C GLY A 34 3.26 8.59 4.67
N THR A 35 3.57 7.80 5.69
CA THR A 35 4.69 6.87 5.67
C THR A 35 4.20 5.46 5.93
N LEU A 36 4.87 4.48 5.35
CA LEU A 36 4.70 3.06 5.60
C LEU A 36 6.05 2.47 5.98
N ASN A 37 6.09 1.77 7.11
CA ASN A 37 7.26 1.05 7.57
C ASN A 37 6.86 -0.35 8.02
N GLY A 38 7.73 -1.34 7.83
CA GLY A 38 7.58 -2.69 8.37
C GLY A 38 8.46 -2.90 9.59
N PHE A 39 7.99 -3.66 10.56
CA PHE A 39 8.83 -4.02 11.71
C PHE A 39 10.08 -4.78 11.26
N GLY A 40 11.25 -4.32 11.69
CA GLY A 40 12.54 -4.88 11.28
C GLY A 40 12.98 -4.51 9.86
N VAL A 41 12.27 -3.60 9.19
CA VAL A 41 12.62 -3.07 7.86
C VAL A 41 13.29 -1.70 8.01
N GLU A 42 14.50 -1.57 7.47
CA GLU A 42 15.29 -0.33 7.58
C GLU A 42 14.69 0.84 6.78
N LYS A 43 13.93 0.53 5.72
CA LYS A 43 13.46 1.56 4.78
C LYS A 43 12.01 1.95 5.03
N THR A 44 11.79 3.24 5.19
CA THR A 44 10.47 3.86 5.25
C THR A 44 10.03 4.29 3.86
N PHE A 45 8.80 4.00 3.48
CA PHE A 45 8.16 4.44 2.25
C PHE A 45 7.35 5.69 2.51
N TYR A 46 7.45 6.67 1.61
CA TYR A 46 6.69 7.91 1.66
C TYR A 46 5.64 7.90 0.57
N GLY A 47 4.48 8.44 0.84
CA GLY A 47 3.36 8.40 -0.10
C GLY A 47 2.32 9.47 0.13
N ILE A 48 1.31 9.42 -0.71
CA ILE A 48 0.12 10.25 -0.64
C ILE A 48 -1.08 9.37 -0.32
N ASN A 49 -2.04 9.92 0.39
CA ASN A 49 -3.28 9.23 0.70
C ASN A 49 -4.51 10.09 0.39
N LEU A 50 -5.59 9.42 0.03
CA LEU A 50 -6.92 9.97 -0.18
C LEU A 50 -7.92 9.09 0.56
N GLY A 51 -8.90 9.68 1.19
CA GLY A 51 -9.89 8.92 1.91
C GLY A 51 -11.22 9.64 2.05
N LEU A 52 -12.18 8.86 2.52
CA LEU A 52 -13.52 9.31 2.87
C LEU A 52 -13.81 8.91 4.30
N GLU A 53 -14.58 9.71 4.98
CA GLU A 53 -15.07 9.42 6.33
C GLU A 53 -16.56 9.73 6.42
N TYR A 54 -17.31 8.78 6.99
CA TYR A 54 -18.75 8.86 7.16
C TYR A 54 -19.10 8.78 8.64
N PRO A 55 -19.70 9.84 9.25
CA PRO A 55 -20.13 9.80 10.62
C PRO A 55 -21.41 8.93 10.77
N ARG A 56 -21.35 7.98 11.69
CA ARG A 56 -22.53 7.19 12.12
C ARG A 56 -23.20 7.81 13.33
N SER A 57 -22.42 8.50 14.13
CA SER A 57 -22.86 9.27 15.31
C SER A 57 -21.78 10.30 15.65
N ASP A 58 -22.05 11.19 16.60
CA ASP A 58 -21.08 12.20 17.06
C ASP A 58 -19.73 11.61 17.50
N LYS A 59 -19.73 10.35 17.95
CA LYS A 59 -18.53 9.68 18.49
C LYS A 59 -18.04 8.52 17.65
N ASN A 60 -18.71 8.15 16.57
CA ASN A 60 -18.34 6.99 15.78
C ASN A 60 -18.45 7.26 14.29
N THR A 61 -17.36 6.97 13.55
CA THR A 61 -17.30 7.13 12.11
C THR A 61 -16.81 5.85 11.44
N LEU A 62 -17.19 5.68 10.18
CA LEU A 62 -16.56 4.74 9.25
C LEU A 62 -15.63 5.51 8.35
N PHE A 63 -14.47 4.94 8.04
CA PHE A 63 -13.56 5.55 7.08
C PHE A 63 -13.07 4.53 6.06
N GLY A 64 -12.68 5.04 4.89
CA GLY A 64 -11.95 4.32 3.87
C GLY A 64 -10.82 5.19 3.34
N ARG A 65 -9.65 4.61 3.10
CA ARG A 65 -8.47 5.32 2.63
C ARG A 65 -7.71 4.49 1.62
N ILE A 66 -7.22 5.14 0.57
CA ILE A 66 -6.27 4.58 -0.39
C ILE A 66 -4.98 5.37 -0.26
N ALA A 67 -3.84 4.68 -0.17
CA ALA A 67 -2.55 5.33 -0.15
C ALA A 67 -1.59 4.67 -1.14
N TYR A 68 -0.88 5.52 -1.89
CA TYR A 68 0.17 5.11 -2.82
C TYR A 68 1.53 5.55 -2.28
N TYR A 69 2.42 4.59 -2.10
CA TYR A 69 3.78 4.82 -1.61
C TYR A 69 4.78 4.72 -2.74
N ILE A 70 5.63 5.74 -2.84
CA ILE A 70 6.63 5.89 -3.91
C ILE A 70 7.60 4.72 -3.87
N PRO A 71 7.83 4.03 -5.00
CA PRO A 71 8.74 2.91 -5.07
C PRO A 71 10.16 3.27 -4.63
N ARG A 72 10.74 2.41 -3.80
CA ARG A 72 12.13 2.50 -3.36
C ARG A 72 12.99 1.46 -4.07
N LYS A 73 14.20 1.87 -4.42
CA LYS A 73 15.18 1.00 -5.07
C LYS A 73 16.23 0.54 -4.06
N ASN A 74 16.59 -0.73 -4.12
CA ASN A 74 17.74 -1.29 -3.43
C ASN A 74 18.66 -1.92 -4.48
N LYS A 75 19.93 -1.58 -4.40
CA LYS A 75 20.98 -2.21 -5.24
C LYS A 75 21.66 -3.26 -4.40
N ASP A 76 21.86 -4.42 -4.97
CA ASP A 76 22.54 -5.53 -4.33
C ASP A 76 23.27 -6.37 -5.40
N SER A 77 24.09 -7.30 -4.99
CA SER A 77 24.82 -8.21 -5.86
C SER A 77 24.57 -9.65 -5.45
N MET A 78 24.51 -10.54 -6.39
CA MET A 78 24.43 -11.98 -6.16
C MET A 78 25.54 -12.68 -6.89
N GLU A 79 26.05 -13.73 -6.25
CA GLU A 79 26.98 -14.65 -6.87
C GLU A 79 26.21 -15.66 -7.71
N GLU A 80 26.55 -15.78 -8.98
CA GLU A 80 25.90 -16.70 -9.91
C GLU A 80 26.97 -17.54 -10.60
N TYR A 81 26.76 -18.86 -10.66
CA TYR A 81 27.63 -19.74 -11.41
C TYR A 81 27.24 -19.68 -12.88
N LEU A 82 28.24 -19.53 -13.74
CA LEU A 82 28.10 -19.61 -15.18
C LEU A 82 27.87 -21.06 -15.60
N ASN A 83 26.63 -21.37 -15.93
CA ASN A 83 26.13 -22.57 -16.59
C ASN A 83 26.25 -23.93 -15.89
N PRO A 84 25.21 -24.81 -16.02
CA PRO A 84 25.04 -26.02 -15.23
C PRO A 84 25.81 -27.25 -15.68
N ILE A 85 26.92 -27.12 -16.40
CA ILE A 85 27.72 -28.27 -16.81
C ILE A 85 28.96 -28.34 -15.92
N PRO A 86 29.15 -29.41 -15.13
CA PRO A 86 30.28 -29.47 -14.25
C PRO A 86 31.59 -29.59 -15.06
N PRO A 87 32.58 -28.86 -14.70
CA PRO A 87 33.32 -29.11 -13.49
C PRO A 87 33.68 -27.85 -12.68
N SER A 88 33.99 -28.08 -11.46
CA SER A 88 34.39 -27.28 -10.33
C SER A 88 35.42 -26.15 -10.53
N THR A 89 35.58 -25.60 -11.71
CA THR A 89 36.61 -24.58 -12.04
C THR A 89 36.03 -23.31 -12.70
N LEU A 90 34.71 -23.17 -12.80
CA LEU A 90 34.14 -21.96 -13.40
C LEU A 90 34.15 -20.79 -12.41
N PRO A 91 34.56 -19.59 -12.86
CA PRO A 91 34.62 -18.45 -11.99
C PRO A 91 33.22 -18.05 -11.49
N LEU A 92 33.15 -17.76 -10.20
CA LEU A 92 31.97 -17.16 -9.58
C LEU A 92 31.83 -15.72 -10.11
N ILE A 93 30.72 -15.43 -10.75
CA ILE A 93 30.47 -14.07 -11.28
C ILE A 93 29.55 -13.32 -10.34
N LEU A 94 29.97 -12.11 -9.98
CA LEU A 94 29.20 -11.19 -9.21
C LEU A 94 28.26 -10.42 -10.15
N ARG A 95 26.96 -10.63 -10.00
CA ARG A 95 25.95 -9.96 -10.78
C ARG A 95 25.22 -8.91 -9.96
N ASN A 96 25.27 -7.67 -10.40
CA ASN A 96 24.55 -6.58 -9.78
C ASN A 96 23.07 -6.62 -10.18
N TYR A 97 22.18 -6.40 -9.23
CA TYR A 97 20.77 -6.26 -9.50
C TYR A 97 20.15 -5.08 -8.71
N THR A 98 19.03 -4.60 -9.19
CA THR A 98 18.27 -3.53 -8.53
C THR A 98 16.84 -4.04 -8.28
N ILE A 99 16.44 -4.07 -7.02
CA ILE A 99 15.04 -4.34 -6.62
C ILE A 99 14.34 -3.01 -6.39
N SER A 100 13.25 -2.79 -7.11
CA SER A 100 12.33 -1.66 -6.89
C SER A 100 11.06 -2.17 -6.26
N THR A 101 10.66 -1.60 -5.13
CA THR A 101 9.47 -1.99 -4.37
C THR A 101 8.58 -0.79 -4.12
N GLY A 102 7.30 -0.92 -4.44
CA GLY A 102 6.28 0.08 -4.19
C GLY A 102 5.03 -0.54 -3.56
N TYR A 103 4.25 0.26 -2.84
CA TYR A 103 3.05 -0.18 -2.16
C TYR A 103 1.85 0.64 -2.57
N LEU A 104 0.73 -0.05 -2.74
CA LEU A 104 -0.61 0.53 -2.77
C LEU A 104 -1.39 -0.10 -1.62
N THR A 105 -1.95 0.72 -0.74
CA THR A 105 -2.78 0.23 0.36
C THR A 105 -4.22 0.72 0.22
N ILE A 106 -5.16 -0.16 0.56
CA ILE A 106 -6.58 0.17 0.73
C ILE A 106 -6.91 -0.20 2.16
N GLU A 107 -7.33 0.78 2.94
CA GLU A 107 -7.63 0.65 4.35
C GLU A 107 -9.08 1.07 4.61
N GLY A 108 -9.75 0.34 5.46
CA GLY A 108 -11.09 0.70 5.93
C GLY A 108 -11.28 0.30 7.38
N GLY A 109 -12.14 1.02 8.09
CA GLY A 109 -12.34 0.72 9.50
C GLY A 109 -13.27 1.69 10.20
N THR A 110 -13.20 1.64 11.52
CA THR A 110 -13.98 2.50 12.40
C THR A 110 -13.09 3.44 13.19
N ARG A 111 -13.60 4.62 13.53
CA ARG A 111 -13.00 5.58 14.47
C ARG A 111 -13.96 5.89 15.57
N PHE A 112 -13.50 5.76 16.79
CA PHE A 112 -14.24 6.16 17.99
C PHE A 112 -13.57 7.40 18.56
N TYR A 113 -14.31 8.49 18.66
CA TYR A 113 -13.85 9.76 19.22
C TYR A 113 -13.93 9.70 20.73
N LEU A 114 -12.78 9.69 21.39
CA LEU A 114 -12.63 9.56 22.83
C LEU A 114 -12.81 10.90 23.55
N ILE A 115 -12.29 11.98 22.90
CA ILE A 115 -12.37 13.35 23.40
C ILE A 115 -13.06 14.17 22.32
N ASN A 116 -14.09 14.91 22.70
CA ASN A 116 -14.98 15.65 21.82
C ASN A 116 -15.63 14.75 20.73
N GLY A 117 -16.44 15.32 19.90
CA GLY A 117 -17.07 14.61 18.80
C GLY A 117 -16.33 14.78 17.50
N TYR A 118 -16.95 14.25 16.47
CA TYR A 118 -16.44 14.26 15.10
C TYR A 118 -16.15 15.67 14.57
N ASP A 119 -16.96 16.69 14.91
CA ASP A 119 -16.86 18.06 14.34
C ASP A 119 -16.38 19.13 15.33
N ASN A 120 -16.04 18.76 16.55
CA ASN A 120 -15.74 19.71 17.60
C ASN A 120 -14.26 19.87 17.86
N GLY A 121 -13.67 21.00 17.44
CA GLY A 121 -12.35 21.48 17.83
C GLY A 121 -11.26 20.40 17.84
N PHE A 122 -10.58 20.27 18.96
CA PHE A 122 -9.56 19.23 19.16
C PHE A 122 -10.23 17.90 19.54
N SER A 123 -9.89 16.85 18.82
CA SER A 123 -10.43 15.50 19.03
C SER A 123 -9.32 14.46 19.04
N VAL A 124 -9.48 13.45 19.89
CA VAL A 124 -8.65 12.23 19.95
C VAL A 124 -9.53 11.06 19.59
N TYR A 125 -9.03 10.19 18.73
CA TYR A 125 -9.77 9.00 18.30
C TYR A 125 -8.88 7.77 18.19
N GLY A 126 -9.51 6.61 18.22
CA GLY A 126 -8.90 5.32 17.97
C GLY A 126 -9.89 4.38 17.32
N GLY A 127 -9.40 3.29 16.73
CA GLY A 127 -10.29 2.34 16.10
C GLY A 127 -9.59 1.15 15.47
N SER A 128 -10.40 0.24 14.95
CA SER A 128 -9.94 -0.96 14.24
C SER A 128 -9.93 -0.73 12.74
N THR A 129 -9.00 -1.41 12.07
CA THR A 129 -8.81 -1.30 10.62
C THR A 129 -8.67 -2.67 9.97
N VAL A 130 -9.08 -2.76 8.72
CA VAL A 130 -8.74 -3.83 7.78
C VAL A 130 -7.89 -3.21 6.69
N LEU A 131 -6.78 -3.84 6.37
CA LEU A 131 -5.78 -3.36 5.42
C LEU A 131 -5.62 -4.37 4.28
N LEU A 132 -5.82 -3.93 3.05
CA LEU A 132 -5.35 -4.60 1.85
C LEU A 132 -4.09 -3.88 1.37
N CYS A 133 -2.98 -4.61 1.29
CA CYS A 133 -1.69 -4.06 0.88
C CYS A 133 -1.20 -4.80 -0.37
N ILE A 134 -1.04 -4.08 -1.47
CA ILE A 134 -0.53 -4.56 -2.74
C ILE A 134 0.91 -4.09 -2.86
N ASN A 135 1.83 -5.03 -2.88
CA ASN A 135 3.26 -4.76 -3.01
C ASN A 135 3.73 -5.16 -4.40
N ASN A 136 4.17 -4.17 -5.19
CA ASN A 136 4.72 -4.38 -6.53
C ASN A 136 6.24 -4.40 -6.46
N ILE A 137 6.82 -5.47 -6.97
CA ILE A 137 8.26 -5.74 -6.96
C ILE A 137 8.74 -5.84 -8.40
N ASN A 138 9.85 -5.18 -8.68
CA ASN A 138 10.52 -5.25 -9.97
C ASN A 138 12.02 -5.45 -9.72
N LYS A 139 12.54 -6.61 -10.08
CA LYS A 139 13.98 -6.95 -10.03
C LYS A 139 14.54 -6.79 -11.42
N LYS A 140 15.49 -5.87 -11.57
CA LYS A 140 16.25 -5.64 -12.80
C LYS A 140 17.68 -6.07 -12.61
N PHE A 141 18.18 -6.83 -13.53
CA PHE A 141 19.59 -7.22 -13.55
C PHE A 141 20.41 -6.16 -14.31
N GLY A 142 21.58 -5.83 -13.79
CA GLY A 142 22.53 -4.97 -14.47
C GLY A 142 23.22 -5.69 -15.62
N ASP A 143 23.85 -4.91 -16.50
CA ASP A 143 24.69 -5.46 -17.57
C ASP A 143 25.89 -6.19 -16.95
N TRP A 144 26.34 -7.23 -17.64
CA TRP A 144 27.50 -7.99 -17.25
C TRP A 144 28.76 -7.14 -17.51
N ASN A 145 29.56 -6.89 -16.48
CA ASN A 145 30.90 -6.37 -16.65
C ASN A 145 31.84 -7.56 -16.83
N TYR A 146 31.93 -8.08 -18.04
CA TYR A 146 32.98 -9.06 -18.41
C TYR A 146 33.58 -8.68 -19.76
N ASP A 147 34.89 -8.45 -19.76
CA ASP A 147 35.73 -8.20 -20.92
C ASP A 147 36.07 -9.51 -21.66
N SER A 148 35.12 -10.34 -22.03
CA SER A 148 35.39 -11.52 -22.83
C SER A 148 34.40 -11.64 -23.97
N ASP A 149 34.92 -11.88 -25.15
CA ASP A 149 34.23 -12.05 -26.44
C ASP A 149 33.35 -13.31 -26.54
N GLU A 150 32.87 -13.85 -25.44
CA GLU A 150 32.00 -15.05 -25.44
C GLU A 150 30.53 -14.65 -25.43
N SER A 151 29.93 -14.77 -26.60
CA SER A 151 28.57 -14.40 -26.97
C SER A 151 27.46 -15.34 -26.48
N ASP A 152 27.69 -16.26 -25.57
CA ASP A 152 26.75 -17.36 -25.20
C ASP A 152 26.18 -17.28 -23.80
N TYR A 153 26.12 -16.10 -23.23
CA TYR A 153 25.46 -15.94 -21.91
C TYR A 153 23.95 -15.71 -22.04
N GLU A 154 23.19 -16.61 -21.47
CA GLU A 154 21.73 -16.47 -21.39
C GLU A 154 21.36 -15.23 -20.56
N LYS A 155 20.77 -14.25 -21.21
CA LYS A 155 20.28 -13.04 -20.54
C LYS A 155 19.15 -13.42 -19.60
N VAL A 156 19.38 -13.36 -18.29
CA VAL A 156 18.31 -13.55 -17.33
C VAL A 156 17.37 -12.37 -17.39
N ASP A 157 16.10 -12.66 -17.71
CA ASP A 157 15.08 -11.65 -17.85
C ASP A 157 14.75 -10.93 -16.52
N ASP A 158 14.39 -9.67 -16.64
CA ASP A 158 13.84 -8.89 -15.52
C ASP A 158 12.64 -9.61 -14.91
N SER A 159 12.62 -9.73 -13.61
CA SER A 159 11.52 -10.36 -12.88
C SER A 159 10.59 -9.31 -12.27
N LYS A 160 9.30 -9.47 -12.51
CA LYS A 160 8.25 -8.63 -11.92
C LYS A 160 7.27 -9.50 -11.16
N GLY A 161 6.84 -9.01 -10.01
CA GLY A 161 5.87 -9.73 -9.22
C GLY A 161 5.04 -8.81 -8.34
N THR A 162 3.89 -9.34 -7.92
CA THR A 162 2.97 -8.66 -7.02
C THR A 162 2.66 -9.55 -5.84
N ILE A 163 2.73 -8.99 -4.64
CA ILE A 163 2.30 -9.65 -3.42
C ILE A 163 1.05 -8.93 -2.92
N LEU A 164 0.00 -9.70 -2.71
CA LEU A 164 -1.24 -9.25 -2.09
C LEU A 164 -1.22 -9.67 -0.62
N ASN A 165 -1.40 -8.71 0.27
CA ASN A 165 -1.46 -8.95 1.70
C ASN A 165 -2.77 -8.41 2.26
N LEU A 166 -3.41 -9.20 3.12
CA LEU A 166 -4.58 -8.78 3.89
C LEU A 166 -4.20 -8.78 5.37
N GLY A 167 -4.55 -7.71 6.07
CA GLY A 167 -4.23 -7.52 7.47
C GLY A 167 -5.37 -6.91 8.26
N VAL A 168 -5.24 -7.00 9.57
CA VAL A 168 -6.08 -6.30 10.54
C VAL A 168 -5.20 -5.44 11.43
N GLY A 169 -5.72 -4.33 11.91
CA GLY A 169 -4.93 -3.37 12.65
C GLY A 169 -5.73 -2.51 13.59
N LEU A 170 -4.99 -1.66 14.26
CA LEU A 170 -5.51 -0.59 15.09
C LEU A 170 -4.93 0.73 14.61
N GLN A 171 -5.70 1.78 14.77
CA GLN A 171 -5.24 3.14 14.55
C GLN A 171 -5.61 4.04 15.72
N GLY A 172 -4.83 5.08 15.89
CA GLY A 172 -5.14 6.19 16.78
C GLY A 172 -4.72 7.49 16.14
N GLY A 173 -5.39 8.57 16.47
CA GLY A 173 -5.08 9.86 15.87
C GLY A 173 -5.60 11.06 16.63
N LEU A 174 -5.11 12.18 16.19
CA LEU A 174 -5.48 13.51 16.66
C LEU A 174 -6.08 14.28 15.49
N LYS A 175 -7.09 15.07 15.76
CA LYS A 175 -7.72 15.94 14.78
C LYS A 175 -8.01 17.29 15.42
N TYR A 176 -7.83 18.34 14.63
CA TYR A 176 -8.26 19.70 15.00
C TYR A 176 -9.16 20.27 13.90
N SER A 177 -10.42 20.51 14.26
CA SER A 177 -11.42 21.06 13.36
C SER A 177 -11.43 22.58 13.42
N ILE A 178 -11.27 23.21 12.25
CA ILE A 178 -11.33 24.65 12.05
C ILE A 178 -12.69 24.95 11.45
N PRO A 179 -13.56 25.70 12.15
CA PRO A 179 -14.91 25.99 11.67
C PRO A 179 -14.93 26.54 10.25
N SER A 180 -15.82 26.05 9.41
CA SER A 180 -16.04 26.42 8.00
C SER A 180 -14.89 26.10 7.03
N ILE A 181 -13.71 25.71 7.51
CA ILE A 181 -12.54 25.42 6.67
C ILE A 181 -12.40 23.90 6.48
N GLY A 182 -12.35 23.13 7.57
CA GLY A 182 -12.10 21.71 7.60
C GLY A 182 -11.27 21.32 8.80
N SER A 183 -10.60 20.14 8.74
CA SER A 183 -9.82 19.64 9.88
C SER A 183 -8.43 19.21 9.44
N ILE A 184 -7.45 19.47 10.29
CA ILE A 184 -6.12 18.87 10.17
C ILE A 184 -6.10 17.60 11.04
N PHE A 185 -5.54 16.52 10.52
CA PHE A 185 -5.45 15.26 11.27
C PHE A 185 -4.05 14.66 11.19
N CYS A 186 -3.76 13.86 12.22
CA CYS A 186 -2.53 13.07 12.33
C CYS A 186 -2.92 11.68 12.84
N ASP A 187 -2.63 10.63 12.06
CA ASP A 187 -2.93 9.23 12.38
C ASP A 187 -1.66 8.41 12.54
N LEU A 188 -1.68 7.53 13.53
CA LEU A 188 -0.75 6.42 13.69
C LEU A 188 -1.52 5.11 13.55
N GLY A 189 -1.03 4.18 12.75
CA GLY A 189 -1.62 2.87 12.55
C GLY A 189 -0.61 1.74 12.69
N GLY A 190 -1.06 0.60 13.22
CA GLY A 190 -0.33 -0.64 13.25
C GLY A 190 -1.21 -1.77 12.71
N SER A 191 -0.74 -2.52 11.72
CA SER A 191 -1.50 -3.60 11.09
C SER A 191 -0.69 -4.88 11.02
N TYR A 192 -1.29 -5.99 11.40
CA TYR A 192 -0.73 -7.34 11.29
C TYR A 192 -1.27 -8.01 10.04
N LEU A 193 -0.38 -8.48 9.16
CA LEU A 193 -0.72 -9.17 7.91
C LEU A 193 -1.03 -10.63 8.19
N ILE A 194 -2.28 -11.04 7.93
CA ILE A 194 -2.78 -12.39 8.21
C ILE A 194 -2.63 -13.28 6.98
N ILE A 195 -2.96 -12.75 5.81
CA ILE A 195 -2.95 -13.48 4.54
C ILE A 195 -1.92 -12.83 3.63
N ARG A 196 -1.10 -13.68 3.01
CA ARG A 196 -0.11 -13.27 2.03
C ARG A 196 -0.20 -14.17 0.82
N GLN A 197 -0.48 -13.60 -0.33
CA GLN A 197 -0.52 -14.30 -1.60
C GLN A 197 0.48 -13.66 -2.56
N ALA A 198 1.46 -14.43 -2.99
CA ALA A 198 2.46 -14.01 -3.96
C ALA A 198 2.09 -14.53 -5.35
N SER A 199 2.35 -13.75 -6.39
CA SER A 199 2.30 -14.21 -7.78
C SER A 199 3.40 -15.26 -8.02
N ASN A 200 3.13 -16.27 -8.85
CA ASN A 200 4.04 -17.40 -9.12
C ASN A 200 5.43 -16.98 -9.65
N ASN A 201 5.55 -15.80 -10.25
CA ASN A 201 6.81 -15.27 -10.76
C ASN A 201 7.76 -14.75 -9.65
N ILE A 202 7.33 -14.74 -8.38
CA ILE A 202 8.13 -14.25 -7.25
C ILE A 202 8.92 -15.36 -6.57
N VAL A 203 8.65 -16.61 -6.85
CA VAL A 203 9.29 -17.77 -6.21
C VAL A 203 10.82 -17.74 -6.32
N ASN A 204 11.35 -17.12 -7.38
CA ASN A 204 12.79 -16.94 -7.60
C ASN A 204 13.37 -15.67 -6.94
N LEU A 205 12.56 -14.84 -6.28
CA LEU A 205 13.04 -13.75 -5.45
C LEU A 205 13.45 -14.36 -4.11
N SER A 206 14.77 -14.59 -3.95
CA SER A 206 15.41 -15.21 -2.78
C SER A 206 14.77 -14.75 -1.45
N THR A 207 14.82 -15.65 -0.47
CA THR A 207 14.28 -15.54 0.90
C THR A 207 14.71 -14.28 1.67
N ASN A 208 15.70 -13.53 1.19
CA ASN A 208 16.23 -12.29 1.77
C ASN A 208 15.59 -11.02 1.19
N TYR A 209 14.27 -11.02 1.01
CA TYR A 209 13.57 -9.83 0.55
C TYR A 209 13.52 -8.77 1.67
N PRO A 210 14.18 -7.60 1.52
CA PRO A 210 14.39 -6.63 2.61
C PRO A 210 13.11 -5.93 3.09
N PHE A 211 11.95 -6.22 2.48
CA PHE A 211 10.67 -5.58 2.79
C PHE A 211 9.62 -6.57 3.30
N ASN A 212 10.06 -7.69 3.84
CA ASN A 212 9.18 -8.76 4.31
C ASN A 212 8.87 -8.59 5.80
N SER A 213 7.82 -7.85 6.13
CA SER A 213 7.34 -7.70 7.48
C SER A 213 5.89 -8.16 7.59
N ALA A 214 5.57 -8.88 8.65
CA ALA A 214 4.20 -9.22 9.00
C ALA A 214 3.49 -8.06 9.74
N LEU A 215 4.25 -7.15 10.35
CA LEU A 215 3.72 -6.01 11.08
C LEU A 215 4.08 -4.72 10.35
N LEU A 216 3.07 -3.96 9.95
CA LEU A 216 3.21 -2.69 9.25
C LEU A 216 2.79 -1.53 10.14
N PHE A 217 3.55 -0.45 10.10
CA PHE A 217 3.25 0.81 10.76
C PHE A 217 3.01 1.89 9.72
N THR A 218 1.98 2.70 9.96
CA THR A 218 1.65 3.86 9.13
C THR A 218 1.61 5.11 9.99
N PHE A 219 2.10 6.20 9.41
CA PHE A 219 1.89 7.55 9.93
C PHE A 219 1.29 8.38 8.81
N ASN A 220 0.21 9.11 9.08
CA ASN A 220 -0.45 9.95 8.10
C ASN A 220 -0.71 11.32 8.68
N LEU A 221 -0.46 12.34 7.89
CA LEU A 221 -0.76 13.73 8.18
C LEU A 221 -1.56 14.29 7.00
N GLY A 222 -2.68 14.95 7.29
CA GLY A 222 -3.52 15.43 6.19
C GLY A 222 -4.56 16.46 6.60
N PHE A 223 -5.33 16.81 5.61
CA PHE A 223 -6.45 17.72 5.71
C PHE A 223 -7.74 17.00 5.33
N ARG A 224 -8.82 17.29 6.06
CA ARG A 224 -10.16 16.77 5.84
C ARG A 224 -11.11 17.94 5.60
N LYS A 225 -11.95 17.81 4.57
CA LYS A 225 -13.05 18.72 4.28
C LYS A 225 -14.37 18.00 4.49
N ASP A 226 -15.23 18.61 5.27
CA ASP A 226 -16.59 18.12 5.52
C ASP A 226 -17.53 18.74 4.50
N PHE A 227 -18.43 17.91 3.94
CA PHE A 227 -19.49 18.31 3.00
C PHE A 227 -20.83 18.07 3.70
N TYR A 228 -21.58 19.14 3.87
CA TYR A 228 -22.90 19.16 4.51
C TYR A 228 -24.00 19.31 3.47
#